data_4665e832bba2c7f6d51a460f497c92f1
#
_entry.id   4665e832bba2c7f6d51a460f497c92f1
#
_cell.length_a   1.000
_cell.length_b   1.000
_cell.length_c   1.000
_cell.angle_alpha   90.00
_cell.angle_beta   90.00
_cell.angle_gamma   90.00
#
_symmetry.space_group_name_H-M   'P 1'
#
loop_
_entity.id
_entity.type
_entity.pdbx_description
1 polymer ?
#
loop_
_entity_poly.entity_id
_entity_poly.type
_entity_poly.pdbx_seq_one_letter_code
_entity_poly.pdbx_strand_id
1 'polypeptide(L)'
;MPPALAFLSRSFFAARAGGKSRWALRFGWGLLVLLHFAAFAVLAWSEVDLAARVAFILAWALVNLALLAILRRPLPAAALALMLFTLIVLLSRFKHGVLLMTVNFLDVMIIDSDTVSFLLTVFPNLWSMVLLAAAVVVPAIGLLWWFDPFRVRAKMALAGAVASFALLCALSLGVPSDLYEEFVDTNYISKFARSGVTGTVDLFTRGYLESDETVTERLSAATDATCQTTRKPPHIVMVFDESSFDITRVPGVKVAANYQDHFRSFDGKSRTFLVEGAGGPSWYTEYNVLTGLSVRSFGRFADFVTRIAAGRVERGLPASLKRCGYKTFSLYPMWGAFAGARQFQQTTGIERFQIGRAHV
;
A
#
# COMPACT_ATOMS: atom_id res chain seq x y z
N MET A 1 19.20 -40.79 7.31
CA MET A 1 17.96 -40.00 7.57
C MET A 1 17.27 -40.59 8.78
N PRO A 2 16.90 -39.83 9.78
CA PRO A 2 16.17 -40.33 10.94
C PRO A 2 14.78 -40.86 10.51
N PRO A 3 14.27 -41.93 11.10
CA PRO A 3 13.07 -42.63 10.68
C PRO A 3 11.78 -41.76 10.70
N ALA A 4 11.73 -40.71 11.50
CA ALA A 4 10.62 -39.77 11.58
C ALA A 4 10.46 -38.93 10.30
N LEU A 5 11.55 -38.52 9.66
CA LEU A 5 11.53 -37.78 8.39
C LEU A 5 11.10 -38.66 7.20
N ALA A 6 11.43 -39.95 7.25
CA ALA A 6 11.03 -40.93 6.25
C ALA A 6 9.53 -41.26 6.34
N PHE A 7 8.94 -41.22 7.54
CA PHE A 7 7.51 -41.49 7.73
C PHE A 7 6.64 -40.28 7.26
N LEU A 8 7.08 -39.07 7.57
CA LEU A 8 6.40 -37.83 7.09
C LEU A 8 6.46 -37.70 5.57
N SER A 9 7.59 -38.09 4.95
CA SER A 9 7.72 -38.04 3.49
C SER A 9 6.80 -39.03 2.77
N ARG A 10 6.56 -40.22 3.31
CA ARG A 10 5.68 -41.23 2.71
C ARG A 10 4.22 -40.92 2.84
N SER A 11 3.78 -40.20 3.88
CA SER A 11 2.40 -39.81 4.06
C SER A 11 2.01 -38.50 3.29
N PHE A 12 3.00 -37.64 3.07
CA PHE A 12 2.78 -36.36 2.36
C PHE A 12 2.78 -36.53 0.83
N PHE A 13 3.72 -37.30 0.29
CA PHE A 13 3.85 -37.52 -1.15
C PHE A 13 3.29 -38.88 -1.54
N ALA A 14 2.08 -38.90 -2.08
CA ALA A 14 1.62 -40.05 -2.86
C ALA A 14 2.40 -40.05 -4.19
N ALA A 15 3.59 -40.60 -4.19
CA ALA A 15 4.33 -40.83 -5.41
C ALA A 15 3.48 -41.74 -6.29
N ARG A 16 3.01 -41.23 -7.41
CA ARG A 16 2.43 -42.07 -8.47
C ARG A 16 3.60 -42.88 -9.06
N ALA A 17 3.90 -44.03 -8.44
CA ALA A 17 4.95 -44.97 -8.85
C ALA A 17 4.58 -45.69 -10.19
N GLY A 18 4.06 -44.96 -11.12
CA GLY A 18 3.81 -45.42 -12.48
C GLY A 18 4.87 -44.87 -13.42
N GLY A 19 5.97 -45.56 -13.61
CA GLY A 19 6.83 -45.41 -14.78
C GLY A 19 7.73 -44.18 -14.92
N LYS A 20 7.78 -43.24 -13.97
CA LYS A 20 8.71 -42.09 -14.08
C LYS A 20 10.13 -42.49 -13.68
N SER A 21 11.10 -42.12 -14.51
CA SER A 21 12.51 -42.46 -14.28
C SER A 21 13.04 -41.88 -12.97
N ARG A 22 13.98 -42.55 -12.32
CA ARG A 22 14.65 -42.05 -11.13
C ARG A 22 15.29 -40.67 -11.33
N TRP A 23 15.64 -40.38 -12.57
CA TRP A 23 16.20 -39.10 -12.99
C TRP A 23 15.19 -37.97 -12.85
N ALA A 24 13.93 -38.15 -13.34
CA ALA A 24 12.88 -37.19 -13.23
C ALA A 24 12.52 -36.84 -11.77
N LEU A 25 12.56 -37.83 -10.86
CA LEU A 25 12.36 -37.61 -9.43
C LEU A 25 13.51 -36.80 -8.81
N ARG A 26 14.77 -37.13 -9.13
CA ARG A 26 15.93 -36.37 -8.65
C ARG A 26 15.93 -34.94 -9.14
N PHE A 27 15.63 -34.74 -10.41
CA PHE A 27 15.49 -33.38 -11.02
C PHE A 27 14.37 -32.58 -10.37
N GLY A 28 13.20 -33.19 -10.17
CA GLY A 28 12.08 -32.53 -9.50
C GLY A 28 12.39 -32.11 -8.06
N TRP A 29 13.08 -32.97 -7.30
CA TRP A 29 13.55 -32.61 -5.96
C TRP A 29 14.58 -31.49 -5.98
N GLY A 30 15.56 -31.53 -6.87
CA GLY A 30 16.58 -30.47 -7.03
C GLY A 30 15.94 -29.13 -7.33
N LEU A 31 14.97 -29.08 -8.26
CA LEU A 31 14.27 -27.86 -8.62
C LEU A 31 13.38 -27.36 -7.46
N LEU A 32 12.70 -28.23 -6.73
CA LEU A 32 11.90 -27.84 -5.57
C LEU A 32 12.77 -27.22 -4.47
N VAL A 33 13.92 -27.83 -4.18
CA VAL A 33 14.90 -27.28 -3.23
C VAL A 33 15.40 -25.93 -3.69
N LEU A 34 15.72 -25.77 -4.98
CA LEU A 34 16.18 -24.51 -5.56
C LEU A 34 15.12 -23.39 -5.40
N LEU A 35 13.85 -23.69 -5.67
CA LEU A 35 12.75 -22.70 -5.51
C LEU A 35 12.59 -22.25 -4.05
N HIS A 36 12.68 -23.18 -3.08
CA HIS A 36 12.62 -22.81 -1.67
C HIS A 36 13.87 -22.07 -1.22
N PHE A 37 15.05 -22.46 -1.71
CA PHE A 37 16.28 -21.73 -1.44
C PHE A 37 16.23 -20.30 -1.98
N ALA A 38 15.69 -20.11 -3.19
CA ALA A 38 15.45 -18.75 -3.75
C ALA A 38 14.52 -17.93 -2.85
N ALA A 39 13.45 -18.53 -2.31
CA ALA A 39 12.57 -17.84 -1.37
C ALA A 39 13.30 -17.45 -0.07
N PHE A 40 14.15 -18.32 0.46
CA PHE A 40 15.00 -18.01 1.62
C PHE A 40 16.05 -16.92 1.32
N ALA A 41 16.56 -16.86 0.10
CA ALA A 41 17.43 -15.78 -0.33
C ALA A 41 16.70 -14.43 -0.35
N VAL A 42 15.44 -14.40 -0.83
CA VAL A 42 14.59 -13.22 -0.74
C VAL A 42 14.35 -12.82 0.72
N LEU A 43 14.01 -13.77 1.60
CA LEU A 43 13.86 -13.53 3.04
C LEU A 43 15.12 -12.90 3.65
N ALA A 44 16.28 -13.49 3.40
CA ALA A 44 17.55 -13.04 3.99
C ALA A 44 17.93 -11.63 3.54
N TRP A 45 17.51 -11.27 2.32
CA TRP A 45 17.80 -9.96 1.75
C TRP A 45 16.77 -8.90 2.14
N SER A 46 15.49 -9.23 2.23
CA SER A 46 14.41 -8.26 2.38
C SER A 46 13.93 -8.05 3.81
N GLU A 47 14.05 -9.07 4.69
CA GLU A 47 13.47 -9.04 6.03
C GLU A 47 14.56 -8.89 7.11
N VAL A 48 14.48 -7.81 7.87
CA VAL A 48 15.57 -7.41 8.78
C VAL A 48 15.37 -7.96 10.20
N ASP A 49 14.19 -7.78 10.77
CA ASP A 49 13.92 -8.16 12.15
C ASP A 49 13.32 -9.58 12.28
N LEU A 50 13.36 -10.12 13.50
CA LEU A 50 12.91 -11.49 13.76
C LEU A 50 11.40 -11.68 13.49
N ALA A 51 10.58 -10.71 13.87
CA ALA A 51 9.13 -10.78 13.67
C ALA A 51 8.79 -10.76 12.17
N ALA A 52 9.48 -9.92 11.39
CA ALA A 52 9.35 -9.85 9.94
C ALA A 52 9.78 -11.18 9.29
N ARG A 53 10.91 -11.77 9.70
CA ARG A 53 11.35 -13.07 9.19
C ARG A 53 10.36 -14.18 9.48
N VAL A 54 9.80 -14.22 10.69
CA VAL A 54 8.76 -15.19 11.05
C VAL A 54 7.50 -14.96 10.23
N ALA A 55 7.05 -13.71 10.08
CA ALA A 55 5.90 -13.36 9.24
C ALA A 55 6.10 -13.76 7.77
N PHE A 56 7.31 -13.54 7.21
CA PHE A 56 7.66 -14.01 5.87
C PHE A 56 7.52 -15.52 5.73
N ILE A 57 8.08 -16.30 6.68
CA ILE A 57 8.01 -17.77 6.65
C ILE A 57 6.55 -18.24 6.71
N LEU A 58 5.73 -17.63 7.56
CA LEU A 58 4.31 -17.95 7.68
C LEU A 58 3.54 -17.58 6.41
N ALA A 59 3.81 -16.41 5.83
CA ALA A 59 3.22 -15.97 4.56
C ALA A 59 3.65 -16.90 3.41
N TRP A 60 4.94 -17.26 3.34
CA TRP A 60 5.45 -18.21 2.35
C TRP A 60 4.77 -19.57 2.48
N ALA A 61 4.68 -20.11 3.70
CA ALA A 61 3.99 -21.37 3.94
C ALA A 61 2.50 -21.27 3.57
N LEU A 62 1.83 -20.19 3.97
CA LEU A 62 0.41 -19.95 3.63
C LEU A 62 0.18 -19.96 2.13
N VAL A 63 0.89 -19.14 1.38
CA VAL A 63 0.67 -18.98 -0.08
C VAL A 63 1.06 -20.26 -0.82
N ASN A 64 2.23 -20.85 -0.47
CA ASN A 64 2.70 -22.07 -1.11
C ASN A 64 1.74 -23.25 -0.85
N LEU A 65 1.30 -23.43 0.39
CA LEU A 65 0.39 -24.53 0.76
C LEU A 65 -1.03 -24.30 0.22
N ALA A 66 -1.50 -23.05 0.15
CA ALA A 66 -2.78 -22.74 -0.48
C ALA A 66 -2.74 -23.06 -1.99
N LEU A 67 -1.71 -22.62 -2.70
CA LEU A 67 -1.50 -22.97 -4.11
C LEU A 67 -1.34 -24.50 -4.29
N LEU A 68 -0.63 -25.15 -3.38
CA LEU A 68 -0.46 -26.59 -3.39
C LEU A 68 -1.78 -27.34 -3.16
N ALA A 69 -2.66 -26.82 -2.33
CA ALA A 69 -4.01 -27.41 -2.13
C ALA A 69 -4.86 -27.35 -3.42
N ILE A 70 -4.74 -26.25 -4.17
CA ILE A 70 -5.44 -26.04 -5.44
C ILE A 70 -4.82 -26.87 -6.56
N LEU A 71 -3.53 -26.71 -6.79
CA LEU A 71 -2.81 -27.27 -7.91
C LEU A 71 -2.44 -28.74 -7.69
N ARG A 72 -2.28 -29.19 -6.44
CA ARG A 72 -1.83 -30.52 -6.02
C ARG A 72 -0.45 -30.93 -6.55
N ARG A 73 0.32 -29.93 -7.05
CA ARG A 73 1.64 -30.08 -7.65
C ARG A 73 2.62 -29.10 -7.02
N PRO A 74 3.70 -29.59 -6.37
CA PRO A 74 4.57 -28.70 -5.60
C PRO A 74 5.45 -27.77 -6.44
N LEU A 75 5.91 -28.19 -7.62
CA LEU A 75 6.77 -27.33 -8.45
C LEU A 75 6.05 -26.07 -8.93
N PRO A 76 4.88 -26.14 -9.62
CA PRO A 76 4.19 -24.95 -10.03
C PRO A 76 3.67 -24.13 -8.83
N ALA A 77 3.30 -24.77 -7.70
CA ALA A 77 2.89 -24.05 -6.50
C ALA A 77 4.02 -23.20 -5.92
N ALA A 78 5.22 -23.77 -5.75
CA ALA A 78 6.39 -23.06 -5.26
C ALA A 78 6.85 -21.96 -6.23
N ALA A 79 6.81 -22.22 -7.55
CA ALA A 79 7.18 -21.24 -8.56
C ALA A 79 6.22 -20.03 -8.58
N LEU A 80 4.90 -20.28 -8.51
CA LEU A 80 3.89 -19.22 -8.44
C LEU A 80 4.00 -18.42 -7.13
N ALA A 81 4.23 -19.09 -5.99
CA ALA A 81 4.45 -18.42 -4.73
C ALA A 81 5.69 -17.51 -4.79
N LEU A 82 6.81 -18.01 -5.34
CA LEU A 82 8.05 -17.23 -5.50
C LEU A 82 7.83 -16.03 -6.43
N MET A 83 7.12 -16.23 -7.54
CA MET A 83 6.76 -15.16 -8.47
C MET A 83 5.94 -14.08 -7.79
N LEU A 84 4.91 -14.45 -7.02
CA LEU A 84 4.08 -13.49 -6.28
C LEU A 84 4.92 -12.69 -5.28
N PHE A 85 5.78 -13.34 -4.52
CA PHE A 85 6.66 -12.68 -3.55
C PHE A 85 7.64 -11.72 -4.24
N THR A 86 8.26 -12.18 -5.33
CA THR A 86 9.14 -11.31 -6.13
C THR A 86 8.39 -10.10 -6.67
N LEU A 87 7.15 -10.29 -7.15
CA LEU A 87 6.31 -9.20 -7.64
C LEU A 87 6.01 -8.17 -6.52
N ILE A 88 5.63 -8.64 -5.32
CA ILE A 88 5.37 -7.73 -4.17
C ILE A 88 6.64 -6.94 -3.83
N VAL A 89 7.81 -7.57 -3.81
CA VAL A 89 9.09 -6.90 -3.55
C VAL A 89 9.39 -5.84 -4.63
N LEU A 90 9.23 -6.18 -5.91
CA LEU A 90 9.46 -5.25 -7.01
C LEU A 90 8.50 -4.06 -6.97
N LEU A 91 7.21 -4.31 -6.72
CA LEU A 91 6.21 -3.26 -6.58
C LEU A 91 6.48 -2.38 -5.35
N SER A 92 6.91 -2.97 -4.23
CA SER A 92 7.27 -2.21 -3.02
C SER A 92 8.46 -1.29 -3.26
N ARG A 93 9.51 -1.78 -3.89
CA ARG A 93 10.67 -0.95 -4.26
C ARG A 93 10.31 0.14 -5.26
N PHE A 94 9.48 -0.20 -6.24
CA PHE A 94 9.00 0.79 -7.20
C PHE A 94 8.18 1.90 -6.50
N LYS A 95 7.20 1.52 -5.67
CA LYS A 95 6.40 2.47 -4.90
C LYS A 95 7.28 3.32 -3.97
N HIS A 96 8.24 2.69 -3.29
CA HIS A 96 9.17 3.42 -2.43
C HIS A 96 10.03 4.43 -3.19
N GLY A 97 10.49 4.09 -4.39
CA GLY A 97 11.25 5.03 -5.23
C GLY A 97 10.44 6.25 -5.70
N VAL A 98 9.10 6.16 -5.71
CA VAL A 98 8.21 7.25 -6.15
C VAL A 98 7.56 7.99 -4.98
N LEU A 99 7.09 7.26 -3.97
CA LEU A 99 6.27 7.79 -2.87
C LEU A 99 6.95 7.71 -1.50
N LEU A 100 8.16 7.16 -1.43
CA LEU A 100 8.86 6.85 -0.17
C LEU A 100 8.07 5.93 0.78
N MET A 101 7.19 5.11 0.21
CA MET A 101 6.33 4.17 0.94
C MET A 101 6.36 2.80 0.27
N THR A 102 6.43 1.73 1.04
CA THR A 102 6.36 0.36 0.51
C THR A 102 4.91 -0.07 0.27
N VAL A 103 4.71 -1.12 -0.53
CA VAL A 103 3.38 -1.68 -0.76
C VAL A 103 2.91 -2.41 0.49
N ASN A 104 1.69 -2.12 0.91
CA ASN A 104 0.98 -2.84 1.95
C ASN A 104 -0.33 -3.45 1.38
N PHE A 105 -1.02 -4.29 2.17
CA PHE A 105 -2.25 -4.92 1.70
C PHE A 105 -3.39 -3.92 1.52
N LEU A 106 -3.36 -2.79 2.22
CA LEU A 106 -4.37 -1.75 2.10
C LEU A 106 -4.37 -1.13 0.70
N ASP A 107 -3.20 -1.06 0.03
CA ASP A 107 -3.13 -0.63 -1.37
C ASP A 107 -4.05 -1.47 -2.27
N VAL A 108 -4.11 -2.79 -2.02
CA VAL A 108 -4.95 -3.71 -2.80
C VAL A 108 -6.44 -3.50 -2.48
N MET A 109 -6.77 -3.19 -1.22
CA MET A 109 -8.15 -2.98 -0.80
C MET A 109 -8.78 -1.71 -1.41
N ILE A 110 -7.95 -0.75 -1.81
CA ILE A 110 -8.40 0.60 -2.24
C ILE A 110 -8.10 0.85 -3.73
N ILE A 111 -7.67 -0.18 -4.47
CA ILE A 111 -7.52 -0.07 -5.94
C ILE A 111 -8.89 0.23 -6.56
N ASP A 112 -8.93 1.31 -7.33
CA ASP A 112 -10.10 1.75 -8.09
C ASP A 112 -9.76 1.98 -9.58
N SER A 113 -10.76 2.35 -10.37
CA SER A 113 -10.58 2.68 -11.79
C SER A 113 -9.61 3.84 -12.01
N ASP A 114 -9.57 4.79 -11.09
CA ASP A 114 -8.69 5.96 -11.17
C ASP A 114 -7.23 5.56 -10.99
N THR A 115 -6.94 4.59 -10.10
CA THR A 115 -5.59 4.01 -9.95
C THR A 115 -5.12 3.37 -11.24
N VAL A 116 -5.97 2.55 -11.88
CA VAL A 116 -5.63 1.90 -13.15
C VAL A 116 -5.43 2.93 -14.26
N SER A 117 -6.31 3.90 -14.37
CA SER A 117 -6.21 5.00 -15.34
C SER A 117 -4.92 5.80 -15.16
N PHE A 118 -4.57 6.15 -13.92
CA PHE A 118 -3.33 6.82 -13.57
C PHE A 118 -2.10 6.01 -14.01
N LEU A 119 -2.04 4.72 -13.65
CA LEU A 119 -0.92 3.85 -14.00
C LEU A 119 -0.73 3.74 -15.51
N LEU A 120 -1.82 3.60 -16.27
CA LEU A 120 -1.76 3.52 -17.73
C LEU A 120 -1.36 4.85 -18.39
N THR A 121 -1.68 5.98 -17.75
CA THR A 121 -1.29 7.29 -18.25
C THR A 121 0.19 7.57 -18.00
N VAL A 122 0.70 7.24 -16.81
CA VAL A 122 2.11 7.45 -16.43
C VAL A 122 3.02 6.42 -17.08
N PHE A 123 2.54 5.19 -17.28
CA PHE A 123 3.30 4.07 -17.85
C PHE A 123 2.58 3.50 -19.09
N PRO A 124 2.68 4.17 -20.27
CA PRO A 124 1.97 3.75 -21.48
C PRO A 124 2.30 2.32 -21.92
N ASN A 125 3.53 1.85 -21.62
CA ASN A 125 4.01 0.52 -21.98
C ASN A 125 3.64 -0.57 -20.96
N LEU A 126 2.86 -0.24 -19.91
CA LEU A 126 2.52 -1.19 -18.85
C LEU A 126 1.84 -2.45 -19.39
N TRP A 127 0.89 -2.30 -20.33
CA TRP A 127 0.21 -3.44 -20.94
C TRP A 127 1.15 -4.34 -21.73
N SER A 128 2.07 -3.78 -22.52
CA SER A 128 3.05 -4.57 -23.25
C SER A 128 3.99 -5.33 -22.33
N MET A 129 4.41 -4.72 -21.21
CA MET A 129 5.23 -5.38 -20.19
C MET A 129 4.46 -6.54 -19.52
N VAL A 130 3.19 -6.34 -19.17
CA VAL A 130 2.35 -7.39 -18.57
C VAL A 130 2.13 -8.54 -19.56
N LEU A 131 1.84 -8.25 -20.83
CA LEU A 131 1.65 -9.27 -21.87
C LEU A 131 2.96 -10.05 -22.12
N LEU A 132 4.10 -9.39 -22.18
CA LEU A 132 5.40 -10.04 -22.34
C LEU A 132 5.71 -10.95 -21.14
N ALA A 133 5.50 -10.46 -19.93
CA ALA A 133 5.67 -11.26 -18.73
C ALA A 133 4.75 -12.49 -18.73
N ALA A 134 3.48 -12.32 -19.10
CA ALA A 134 2.53 -13.41 -19.21
C ALA A 134 2.95 -14.43 -20.27
N ALA A 135 3.45 -13.97 -21.43
CA ALA A 135 3.93 -14.83 -22.51
C ALA A 135 5.11 -15.73 -22.12
N VAL A 136 5.90 -15.30 -21.11
CA VAL A 136 7.01 -16.10 -20.57
C VAL A 136 6.55 -16.98 -19.40
N VAL A 137 5.82 -16.38 -18.45
CA VAL A 137 5.43 -17.05 -17.20
C VAL A 137 4.43 -18.17 -17.43
N VAL A 138 3.40 -17.94 -18.28
CA VAL A 138 2.35 -18.94 -18.49
C VAL A 138 2.92 -20.25 -19.09
N PRO A 139 3.74 -20.24 -20.17
CA PRO A 139 4.40 -21.45 -20.66
C PRO A 139 5.35 -22.09 -19.63
N ALA A 140 6.11 -21.29 -18.89
CA ALA A 140 7.02 -21.82 -17.88
C ALA A 140 6.27 -22.57 -16.78
N ILE A 141 5.17 -22.03 -16.25
CA ILE A 141 4.32 -22.73 -15.29
C ILE A 141 3.67 -23.96 -15.91
N GLY A 142 3.22 -23.88 -17.16
CA GLY A 142 2.71 -25.04 -17.90
C GLY A 142 3.73 -26.18 -18.02
N LEU A 143 4.97 -25.85 -18.32
CA LEU A 143 6.08 -26.82 -18.37
C LEU A 143 6.34 -27.42 -16.98
N LEU A 144 6.43 -26.59 -15.94
CA LEU A 144 6.57 -27.07 -14.56
C LEU A 144 5.44 -28.01 -14.16
N TRP A 145 4.22 -27.66 -14.54
CA TRP A 145 3.06 -28.51 -14.31
C TRP A 145 3.16 -29.85 -15.04
N TRP A 146 3.60 -29.85 -16.29
CA TRP A 146 3.73 -31.07 -17.09
C TRP A 146 4.82 -32.00 -16.56
N PHE A 147 5.97 -31.44 -16.21
CA PHE A 147 7.14 -32.21 -15.76
C PHE A 147 7.12 -32.56 -14.26
N ASP A 148 6.23 -32.00 -13.45
CA ASP A 148 6.14 -32.26 -12.02
C ASP A 148 5.85 -33.75 -11.74
N PRO A 149 6.77 -34.51 -11.10
CA PRO A 149 6.58 -35.91 -10.78
C PRO A 149 5.72 -36.13 -9.54
N PHE A 150 5.46 -35.08 -8.74
CA PHE A 150 4.84 -35.22 -7.44
C PHE A 150 3.34 -34.91 -7.48
N ARG A 151 2.62 -35.52 -6.53
CA ARG A 151 1.24 -35.13 -6.21
C ARG A 151 1.04 -35.12 -4.70
N VAL A 152 0.38 -34.08 -4.19
CA VAL A 152 0.11 -33.90 -2.77
C VAL A 152 -1.40 -34.01 -2.50
N ARG A 153 -1.76 -34.51 -1.33
CA ARG A 153 -3.14 -34.55 -0.86
C ARG A 153 -3.61 -33.13 -0.49
N ALA A 154 -4.62 -32.62 -1.19
CA ALA A 154 -5.15 -31.27 -0.97
C ALA A 154 -5.53 -31.00 0.47
N LYS A 155 -6.12 -31.97 1.18
CA LYS A 155 -6.54 -31.81 2.58
C LYS A 155 -5.37 -31.49 3.52
N MET A 156 -4.20 -32.11 3.31
CA MET A 156 -3.01 -31.87 4.14
C MET A 156 -2.40 -30.51 3.85
N ALA A 157 -2.33 -30.13 2.57
CA ALA A 157 -1.87 -28.80 2.17
C ALA A 157 -2.79 -27.70 2.71
N LEU A 158 -4.12 -27.90 2.62
CA LEU A 158 -5.11 -26.98 3.18
C LEU A 158 -4.98 -26.83 4.70
N ALA A 159 -4.82 -27.95 5.43
CA ALA A 159 -4.62 -27.90 6.89
C ALA A 159 -3.36 -27.11 7.26
N GLY A 160 -2.27 -27.31 6.51
CA GLY A 160 -1.04 -26.53 6.70
C GLY A 160 -1.22 -25.04 6.37
N ALA A 161 -1.96 -24.70 5.30
CA ALA A 161 -2.27 -23.32 4.96
C ALA A 161 -3.12 -22.63 6.05
N VAL A 162 -4.14 -23.32 6.57
CA VAL A 162 -4.97 -22.80 7.69
C VAL A 162 -4.13 -22.60 8.95
N ALA A 163 -3.27 -23.55 9.28
CA ALA A 163 -2.37 -23.40 10.44
C ALA A 163 -1.40 -22.22 10.27
N SER A 164 -0.81 -22.07 9.09
CA SER A 164 0.07 -20.92 8.79
C SER A 164 -0.67 -19.59 8.86
N PHE A 165 -1.90 -19.54 8.37
CA PHE A 165 -2.76 -18.36 8.49
C PHE A 165 -3.10 -18.02 9.93
N ALA A 166 -3.50 -19.00 10.74
CA ALA A 166 -3.79 -18.80 12.15
C ALA A 166 -2.57 -18.27 12.93
N LEU A 167 -1.39 -18.82 12.65
CA LEU A 167 -0.14 -18.35 13.26
C LEU A 167 0.24 -16.93 12.79
N LEU A 168 0.02 -16.63 11.52
CA LEU A 168 0.23 -15.28 10.98
C LEU A 168 -0.71 -14.27 11.64
N CYS A 169 -1.98 -14.62 11.84
CA CYS A 169 -2.94 -13.81 12.58
C CYS A 169 -2.49 -13.60 14.04
N ALA A 170 -2.09 -14.65 14.73
CA ALA A 170 -1.59 -14.57 16.11
C ALA A 170 -0.36 -13.67 16.22
N LEU A 171 0.60 -13.80 15.30
CA LEU A 171 1.78 -12.94 15.24
C LEU A 171 1.40 -11.47 14.96
N SER A 172 0.54 -11.24 13.97
CA SER A 172 0.18 -9.89 13.51
C SER A 172 -0.61 -9.10 14.55
N LEU A 173 -1.46 -9.79 15.32
CA LEU A 173 -2.28 -9.18 16.38
C LEU A 173 -1.54 -9.13 17.73
N GLY A 174 -0.62 -10.07 17.98
CA GLY A 174 0.14 -10.14 19.23
C GLY A 174 1.39 -9.27 19.27
N VAL A 175 1.97 -8.96 18.12
CA VAL A 175 3.16 -8.09 17.99
C VAL A 175 2.77 -6.83 17.26
N PRO A 176 2.71 -5.67 17.93
CA PRO A 176 2.38 -4.40 17.26
C PRO A 176 3.35 -4.10 16.12
N SER A 177 2.84 -3.58 15.01
CA SER A 177 3.65 -2.98 13.95
C SER A 177 3.79 -1.49 14.20
N ASP A 178 4.94 -0.90 13.87
CA ASP A 178 5.13 0.53 13.89
C ASP A 178 4.24 1.19 12.81
N LEU A 179 3.63 2.33 13.13
CA LEU A 179 2.84 3.12 12.18
C LEU A 179 3.69 3.67 11.02
N TYR A 180 5.00 3.83 11.25
CA TYR A 180 5.94 4.32 10.24
C TYR A 180 6.67 3.21 9.49
N GLU A 181 6.35 1.94 9.75
CA GLU A 181 7.00 0.78 9.13
C GLU A 181 6.93 0.83 7.59
N GLU A 182 5.89 1.39 7.03
CA GLU A 182 5.69 1.51 5.58
C GLU A 182 6.67 2.46 4.88
N PHE A 183 7.24 3.43 5.60
CA PHE A 183 8.25 4.36 5.06
C PHE A 183 9.66 3.77 5.05
N VAL A 184 9.85 2.58 5.62
CA VAL A 184 11.15 1.91 5.66
C VAL A 184 11.31 0.99 4.46
N ASP A 185 12.41 1.10 3.70
CA ASP A 185 12.68 0.32 2.47
C ASP A 185 13.18 -1.11 2.78
N THR A 186 12.50 -1.81 3.69
CA THR A 186 12.74 -3.21 4.07
C THR A 186 11.44 -3.90 4.46
N ASN A 187 11.48 -5.18 4.82
CA ASN A 187 10.36 -5.95 5.37
C ASN A 187 9.12 -6.00 4.45
N TYR A 188 9.33 -6.09 3.14
CA TYR A 188 8.26 -5.93 2.15
C TYR A 188 7.16 -6.97 2.26
N ILE A 189 7.51 -8.25 2.39
CA ILE A 189 6.56 -9.36 2.43
C ILE A 189 5.85 -9.43 3.77
N SER A 190 6.60 -9.26 4.86
CA SER A 190 6.03 -9.28 6.20
C SER A 190 5.05 -8.13 6.42
N LYS A 191 5.38 -6.92 5.97
CA LYS A 191 4.46 -5.77 6.00
C LYS A 191 3.18 -6.06 5.22
N PHE A 192 3.32 -6.53 3.98
CA PHE A 192 2.18 -6.87 3.15
C PHE A 192 1.28 -7.93 3.81
N ALA A 193 1.87 -9.00 4.35
CA ALA A 193 1.12 -10.06 4.99
C ALA A 193 0.47 -9.62 6.31
N ARG A 194 1.20 -8.89 7.15
CA ARG A 194 0.70 -8.41 8.45
C ARG A 194 -0.34 -7.31 8.28
N SER A 195 -0.14 -6.37 7.35
CA SER A 195 -1.16 -5.36 7.04
C SER A 195 -2.45 -5.96 6.49
N GLY A 196 -2.37 -7.11 5.80
CA GLY A 196 -3.54 -7.86 5.36
C GLY A 196 -4.39 -8.36 6.54
N VAL A 197 -3.75 -8.87 7.60
CA VAL A 197 -4.45 -9.30 8.81
C VAL A 197 -4.98 -8.09 9.57
N THR A 198 -4.11 -7.16 9.93
CA THR A 198 -4.48 -6.04 10.81
C THR A 198 -5.44 -5.07 10.13
N GLY A 199 -5.24 -4.75 8.85
CA GLY A 199 -6.15 -3.89 8.10
C GLY A 199 -7.53 -4.51 7.91
N THR A 200 -7.60 -5.83 7.68
CA THR A 200 -8.89 -6.54 7.61
C THR A 200 -9.61 -6.52 8.96
N VAL A 201 -8.91 -6.79 10.06
CA VAL A 201 -9.49 -6.73 11.40
C VAL A 201 -9.96 -5.32 11.73
N ASP A 202 -9.15 -4.30 11.47
CA ASP A 202 -9.53 -2.91 11.73
C ASP A 202 -10.76 -2.51 10.90
N LEU A 203 -10.82 -2.91 9.63
CA LEU A 203 -11.98 -2.64 8.77
C LEU A 203 -13.28 -3.23 9.32
N PHE A 204 -13.24 -4.48 9.81
CA PHE A 204 -14.42 -5.15 10.35
C PHE A 204 -14.81 -4.70 11.77
N THR A 205 -13.85 -4.24 12.57
CA THR A 205 -14.11 -3.85 13.97
C THR A 205 -14.35 -2.36 14.14
N ARG A 206 -13.72 -1.51 13.31
CA ARG A 206 -13.72 -0.05 13.46
C ARG A 206 -14.17 0.68 12.20
N GLY A 207 -14.20 -0.02 11.05
CA GLY A 207 -14.40 0.60 9.75
C GLY A 207 -13.16 1.36 9.28
N TYR A 208 -13.36 2.32 8.37
CA TYR A 208 -12.26 3.15 7.83
C TYR A 208 -11.84 4.29 8.76
N LEU A 209 -12.59 4.58 9.81
CA LEU A 209 -12.33 5.64 10.79
C LEU A 209 -12.03 5.01 12.14
N GLU A 210 -10.94 5.42 12.77
CA GLU A 210 -10.51 4.86 14.06
C GLU A 210 -11.39 5.28 15.24
N SER A 211 -12.18 6.27 15.10
CA SER A 211 -13.04 6.70 16.18
C SER A 211 -14.46 6.82 15.72
N ASP A 212 -15.22 6.31 16.52
CA ASP A 212 -16.58 6.51 16.92
C ASP A 212 -17.39 7.58 16.14
N GLU A 213 -18.64 7.67 16.48
CA GLU A 213 -19.62 8.65 16.01
C GLU A 213 -19.08 10.08 15.97
N THR A 214 -18.12 10.46 16.86
CA THR A 214 -17.57 11.82 16.96
C THR A 214 -16.78 12.25 15.73
N VAL A 215 -16.10 11.36 15.02
CA VAL A 215 -15.38 11.73 13.78
C VAL A 215 -16.34 11.83 12.60
N THR A 216 -17.29 10.92 12.53
CA THR A 216 -18.38 11.00 11.54
C THR A 216 -19.16 12.30 11.72
N GLU A 217 -19.48 12.67 12.95
CA GLU A 217 -20.12 13.93 13.31
C GLU A 217 -19.24 15.16 12.97
N ARG A 218 -17.93 15.07 13.16
CA ARG A 218 -16.98 16.12 12.76
C ARG A 218 -16.84 16.28 11.25
N LEU A 219 -17.02 15.22 10.48
CA LEU A 219 -17.03 15.28 9.02
C LEU A 219 -18.34 15.84 8.46
N SER A 220 -19.43 15.71 9.21
CA SER A 220 -20.74 16.23 8.83
C SER A 220 -20.82 17.76 8.99
N ALA A 221 -21.81 18.36 8.37
CA ALA A 221 -21.98 19.79 8.33
C ALA A 221 -22.06 20.39 9.73
N ALA A 222 -21.15 21.29 10.05
CA ALA A 222 -21.35 22.13 11.19
C ALA A 222 -22.39 23.20 10.87
N THR A 223 -23.42 23.20 11.68
CA THR A 223 -24.23 24.35 12.05
C THR A 223 -24.41 25.49 11.06
N ASP A 224 -25.57 26.01 11.03
CA ASP A 224 -26.15 27.18 10.35
C ASP A 224 -25.38 28.50 10.57
N ALA A 225 -24.07 28.50 10.49
CA ALA A 225 -23.28 29.71 10.51
C ALA A 225 -23.64 30.58 9.27
N THR A 226 -24.56 31.48 9.41
CA THR A 226 -24.88 32.45 8.39
C THR A 226 -23.71 33.40 8.23
N CYS A 227 -23.18 33.52 7.02
CA CYS A 227 -22.21 34.54 6.69
C CYS A 227 -22.88 35.92 6.68
N GLN A 228 -22.64 36.71 7.70
CA GLN A 228 -23.03 38.12 7.74
C GLN A 228 -21.95 38.97 7.07
N THR A 229 -22.00 39.13 5.77
CA THR A 229 -21.09 40.04 5.08
C THR A 229 -21.81 41.36 4.81
N THR A 230 -21.48 42.38 5.56
CA THR A 230 -21.94 43.74 5.33
C THR A 230 -21.17 44.47 4.21
N ARG A 231 -20.08 43.88 3.71
CA ARG A 231 -19.21 44.37 2.65
C ARG A 231 -18.93 43.29 1.62
N LYS A 232 -18.58 43.72 0.38
CA LYS A 232 -18.07 42.77 -0.64
C LYS A 232 -16.85 42.03 -0.09
N PRO A 233 -16.91 40.68 -0.02
CA PRO A 233 -15.80 39.90 0.54
C PRO A 233 -14.57 39.98 -0.38
N PRO A 234 -13.35 39.98 0.17
CA PRO A 234 -12.10 39.97 -0.60
C PRO A 234 -11.93 38.66 -1.35
N HIS A 235 -11.18 38.69 -2.46
CA HIS A 235 -10.67 37.46 -3.06
C HIS A 235 -9.67 36.79 -2.12
N ILE A 236 -9.77 35.46 -2.01
CA ILE A 236 -8.85 34.64 -1.22
C ILE A 236 -8.05 33.80 -2.19
N VAL A 237 -6.72 33.92 -2.14
CA VAL A 237 -5.80 33.06 -2.89
C VAL A 237 -4.98 32.29 -1.86
N MET A 238 -5.13 30.96 -1.85
CA MET A 238 -4.36 30.06 -1.04
C MET A 238 -3.33 29.35 -1.93
N VAL A 239 -2.05 29.55 -1.62
CA VAL A 239 -0.96 28.84 -2.28
C VAL A 239 -0.50 27.74 -1.32
N PHE A 240 -0.67 26.49 -1.74
CA PHE A 240 -0.16 25.33 -1.03
C PHE A 240 1.18 24.95 -1.66
N ASP A 241 2.28 25.39 -1.02
CA ASP A 241 3.64 25.16 -1.48
C ASP A 241 4.13 23.82 -0.91
N GLU A 242 4.00 22.79 -1.71
CA GLU A 242 4.31 21.42 -1.37
C GLU A 242 5.82 21.19 -1.37
N SER A 243 6.28 20.35 -0.44
CA SER A 243 7.71 19.98 -0.31
C SER A 243 8.66 21.17 -0.01
N SER A 244 8.12 22.29 0.42
CA SER A 244 8.87 23.48 0.80
C SER A 244 9.12 23.51 2.31
N PHE A 245 10.36 23.83 2.70
CA PHE A 245 10.73 24.04 4.09
C PHE A 245 11.90 25.01 4.19
N ASP A 246 12.07 25.60 5.37
CA ASP A 246 13.21 26.49 5.64
C ASP A 246 14.51 25.66 5.72
N ILE A 247 15.27 25.64 4.62
CA ILE A 247 16.51 24.88 4.48
C ILE A 247 17.61 25.33 5.46
N THR A 248 17.49 26.53 6.05
CA THR A 248 18.42 26.98 7.09
C THR A 248 18.35 26.15 8.37
N ARG A 249 17.30 25.34 8.52
CA ARG A 249 17.18 24.35 9.59
C ARG A 249 18.15 23.18 9.42
N VAL A 250 18.69 22.97 8.22
CA VAL A 250 19.68 21.93 7.96
C VAL A 250 21.09 22.44 8.29
N PRO A 251 21.81 21.79 9.21
CA PRO A 251 23.16 22.22 9.58
C PRO A 251 24.11 22.27 8.38
N GLY A 252 24.91 23.33 8.27
CA GLY A 252 25.94 23.48 7.24
C GLY A 252 25.47 24.01 5.88
N VAL A 253 24.17 24.23 5.69
CA VAL A 253 23.66 24.83 4.45
C VAL A 253 23.78 26.35 4.50
N LYS A 254 24.46 26.93 3.47
CA LYS A 254 24.55 28.36 3.27
C LYS A 254 23.50 28.81 2.27
N VAL A 255 22.74 29.84 2.60
CA VAL A 255 21.70 30.44 1.78
C VAL A 255 21.97 31.91 1.50
N ALA A 256 21.28 32.50 0.53
CA ALA A 256 21.31 33.93 0.29
C ALA A 256 20.79 34.73 1.50
N ALA A 257 21.26 35.93 1.71
CA ALA A 257 20.95 36.76 2.89
C ALA A 257 19.45 37.03 3.06
N ASN A 258 18.71 37.10 1.94
CA ASN A 258 17.27 37.37 1.93
C ASN A 258 16.39 36.10 1.88
N TYR A 259 17.00 34.90 1.98
CA TYR A 259 16.26 33.63 1.85
C TYR A 259 15.14 33.50 2.90
N GLN A 260 15.40 33.90 4.14
CA GLN A 260 14.44 33.79 5.22
C GLN A 260 13.25 34.76 5.10
N ASP A 261 13.33 35.77 4.23
CA ASP A 261 12.22 36.72 4.03
C ASP A 261 11.00 36.05 3.42
N HIS A 262 11.20 34.96 2.65
CA HIS A 262 10.12 34.13 2.10
C HIS A 262 9.29 33.40 3.16
N PHE A 263 9.82 33.22 4.38
CA PHE A 263 9.14 32.55 5.49
C PHE A 263 8.57 33.53 6.51
N ARG A 264 8.55 34.82 6.18
CA ARG A 264 7.94 35.87 7.00
C ARG A 264 6.60 36.30 6.40
N SER A 265 5.62 36.48 7.26
CA SER A 265 4.35 37.05 6.85
C SER A 265 4.47 38.57 6.72
N PHE A 266 3.40 39.21 6.17
CA PHE A 266 3.34 40.66 5.92
C PHE A 266 3.63 41.54 7.16
N ASP A 267 3.44 41.00 8.38
CA ASP A 267 3.76 41.65 9.66
C ASP A 267 5.21 41.38 10.14
N GLY A 268 6.05 40.80 9.28
CA GLY A 268 7.44 40.48 9.55
C GLY A 268 7.64 39.28 10.48
N LYS A 269 6.57 38.63 10.94
CA LYS A 269 6.67 37.51 11.88
C LYS A 269 6.87 36.18 11.15
N SER A 270 7.72 35.34 11.67
CA SER A 270 7.84 33.94 11.32
C SER A 270 6.78 33.11 12.04
N ARG A 271 6.09 32.25 11.31
CA ARG A 271 5.08 31.33 11.87
C ARG A 271 5.49 29.90 11.62
N THR A 272 5.31 29.06 12.63
CA THR A 272 5.54 27.62 12.49
C THR A 272 4.27 26.98 11.97
N PHE A 273 4.40 26.25 10.88
CA PHE A 273 3.35 25.40 10.34
C PHE A 273 3.70 23.93 10.65
N LEU A 274 2.83 23.27 11.40
CA LEU A 274 2.96 21.85 11.72
C LEU A 274 2.15 21.04 10.72
N VAL A 275 2.79 20.03 10.15
CA VAL A 275 2.16 19.11 9.19
C VAL A 275 2.20 17.68 9.73
N GLU A 276 1.22 16.88 9.37
CA GLU A 276 1.16 15.47 9.78
C GLU A 276 1.89 14.56 8.79
N GLY A 277 2.07 15.00 7.55
CA GLY A 277 2.83 14.27 6.54
C GLY A 277 4.33 14.35 6.81
N ALA A 278 5.01 13.20 6.82
CA ALA A 278 6.45 13.11 6.94
C ALA A 278 6.99 12.39 5.70
N GLY A 279 7.77 13.11 4.90
CA GLY A 279 8.55 12.52 3.80
C GLY A 279 7.82 12.28 2.48
N GLY A 280 6.58 11.95 2.38
CA GLY A 280 5.93 11.61 1.13
C GLY A 280 4.48 12.07 0.99
N PRO A 281 3.60 11.85 1.98
CA PRO A 281 2.17 12.04 1.82
C PRO A 281 1.75 13.50 2.02
N SER A 282 2.04 14.37 1.07
CA SER A 282 1.60 15.77 1.08
C SER A 282 0.07 15.92 1.07
N TRP A 283 -0.66 14.95 0.55
CA TRP A 283 -2.12 14.92 0.61
C TRP A 283 -2.69 14.83 2.03
N TYR A 284 -1.90 14.48 3.04
CA TYR A 284 -2.28 14.62 4.45
C TYR A 284 -2.50 16.07 4.80
N THR A 285 -1.55 16.93 4.45
CA THR A 285 -1.65 18.36 4.71
C THR A 285 -2.77 19.01 3.89
N GLU A 286 -2.97 18.55 2.66
CA GLU A 286 -4.12 18.97 1.83
C GLU A 286 -5.44 18.65 2.54
N TYR A 287 -5.59 17.43 3.06
CA TYR A 287 -6.75 17.04 3.85
C TYR A 287 -6.91 17.92 5.10
N ASN A 288 -5.82 18.11 5.90
CA ASN A 288 -5.87 18.91 7.10
C ASN A 288 -6.32 20.37 6.80
N VAL A 289 -5.78 20.98 5.76
CA VAL A 289 -6.10 22.39 5.40
C VAL A 289 -7.53 22.52 4.90
N LEU A 290 -7.99 21.59 4.07
CA LEU A 290 -9.32 21.68 3.48
C LEU A 290 -10.44 21.29 4.43
N THR A 291 -10.16 20.44 5.43
CA THR A 291 -11.18 19.94 6.38
C THR A 291 -11.04 20.48 7.79
N GLY A 292 -9.85 20.91 8.19
CA GLY A 292 -9.52 21.26 9.56
C GLY A 292 -9.40 20.04 10.50
N LEU A 293 -9.26 18.83 9.96
CA LEU A 293 -9.22 17.58 10.71
C LEU A 293 -7.89 16.88 10.57
N SER A 294 -7.55 16.05 11.57
CA SER A 294 -6.34 15.23 11.59
C SER A 294 -6.53 13.95 10.76
N VAL A 295 -5.51 13.57 9.99
CA VAL A 295 -5.49 12.28 9.26
C VAL A 295 -5.37 11.09 10.23
N ARG A 296 -4.91 11.32 11.45
CA ARG A 296 -4.77 10.26 12.46
C ARG A 296 -6.09 9.59 12.82
N SER A 297 -7.21 10.28 12.60
CA SER A 297 -8.55 9.70 12.76
C SER A 297 -8.85 8.55 11.79
N PHE A 298 -8.01 8.36 10.78
CA PHE A 298 -8.08 7.24 9.84
C PHE A 298 -7.14 6.07 10.20
N GLY A 299 -6.33 6.20 11.24
CA GLY A 299 -5.41 5.18 11.71
C GLY A 299 -4.54 4.63 10.58
N ARG A 300 -4.59 3.33 10.36
CA ARG A 300 -3.85 2.65 9.29
C ARG A 300 -4.29 3.03 7.88
N PHE A 301 -5.47 3.62 7.73
CA PHE A 301 -6.00 4.05 6.44
C PHE A 301 -5.65 5.51 6.11
N ALA A 302 -4.83 6.16 6.92
CA ALA A 302 -4.44 7.57 6.74
C ALA A 302 -3.86 7.86 5.35
N ASP A 303 -3.07 6.93 4.77
CA ASP A 303 -2.50 7.05 3.44
C ASP A 303 -3.55 7.20 2.32
N PHE A 304 -4.76 6.77 2.59
CA PHE A 304 -5.87 6.80 1.66
C PHE A 304 -6.94 7.83 2.04
N VAL A 305 -6.59 8.75 2.94
CA VAL A 305 -7.54 9.71 3.53
C VAL A 305 -8.35 10.47 2.49
N THR A 306 -7.73 10.97 1.43
CA THR A 306 -8.41 11.72 0.38
C THR A 306 -9.41 10.87 -0.40
N ARG A 307 -9.15 9.58 -0.60
CA ARG A 307 -10.07 8.64 -1.24
C ARG A 307 -11.23 8.27 -0.32
N ILE A 308 -10.92 7.96 0.94
CA ILE A 308 -11.93 7.54 1.93
C ILE A 308 -12.82 8.71 2.32
N ALA A 309 -12.27 9.92 2.45
CA ALA A 309 -13.01 11.12 2.82
C ALA A 309 -13.83 11.72 1.66
N ALA A 310 -13.54 11.34 0.41
CA ALA A 310 -14.28 11.84 -0.75
C ALA A 310 -15.78 11.56 -0.61
N GLY A 311 -16.62 12.62 -0.73
CA GLY A 311 -18.07 12.53 -0.56
C GLY A 311 -18.58 12.42 0.86
N ARG A 312 -17.68 12.41 1.87
CA ARG A 312 -18.07 12.30 3.29
C ARG A 312 -17.84 13.58 4.07
N VAL A 313 -17.07 14.52 3.52
CA VAL A 313 -16.75 15.80 4.18
C VAL A 313 -17.75 16.85 3.75
N GLU A 314 -18.70 17.15 4.62
CA GLU A 314 -19.65 18.25 4.43
C GLU A 314 -19.11 19.57 5.03
N ARG A 315 -18.25 19.44 6.02
CA ARG A 315 -17.64 20.52 6.78
C ARG A 315 -16.22 20.82 6.31
N GLY A 316 -16.06 21.48 5.20
CA GLY A 316 -14.74 21.87 4.70
C GLY A 316 -14.61 23.37 4.51
N LEU A 317 -13.36 23.87 4.43
CA LEU A 317 -13.08 25.25 4.09
C LEU A 317 -13.75 25.66 2.76
N PRO A 318 -13.65 24.89 1.66
CA PRO A 318 -14.31 25.24 0.40
C PRO A 318 -15.83 25.31 0.53
N ALA A 319 -16.46 24.32 1.18
CA ALA A 319 -17.90 24.31 1.40
C ALA A 319 -18.36 25.49 2.27
N SER A 320 -17.57 25.85 3.28
CA SER A 320 -17.87 27.00 4.14
C SER A 320 -17.77 28.32 3.39
N LEU A 321 -16.75 28.50 2.56
CA LEU A 321 -16.62 29.68 1.70
C LEU A 321 -17.75 29.78 0.68
N LYS A 322 -18.15 28.64 0.10
CA LYS A 322 -19.27 28.58 -0.84
C LYS A 322 -20.59 29.04 -0.20
N ARG A 323 -20.87 28.63 1.04
CA ARG A 323 -22.02 29.13 1.81
C ARG A 323 -21.99 30.65 2.01
N CYS A 324 -20.78 31.23 2.03
CA CYS A 324 -20.56 32.67 2.10
C CYS A 324 -20.60 33.37 0.71
N GLY A 325 -21.04 32.70 -0.34
CA GLY A 325 -21.17 33.25 -1.68
C GLY A 325 -19.87 33.29 -2.50
N TYR A 326 -18.79 32.66 -2.03
CA TYR A 326 -17.58 32.52 -2.83
C TYR A 326 -17.76 31.47 -3.91
N LYS A 327 -17.12 31.70 -5.05
CA LYS A 327 -16.85 30.67 -6.05
C LYS A 327 -15.47 30.04 -5.75
N THR A 328 -15.40 28.73 -5.74
CA THR A 328 -14.23 27.98 -5.33
C THR A 328 -13.55 27.31 -6.52
N PHE A 329 -12.25 27.52 -6.63
CA PHE A 329 -11.43 27.00 -7.72
C PHE A 329 -10.20 26.30 -7.15
N SER A 330 -9.74 25.27 -7.81
CA SER A 330 -8.46 24.64 -7.55
C SER A 330 -7.66 24.58 -8.85
N LEU A 331 -6.40 24.99 -8.78
CA LEU A 331 -5.40 24.78 -9.82
C LEU A 331 -4.39 23.76 -9.25
N TYR A 332 -4.44 22.54 -9.76
CA TYR A 332 -3.68 21.40 -9.24
C TYR A 332 -2.56 21.01 -10.23
N PRO A 333 -1.29 20.96 -9.82
CA PRO A 333 -0.18 20.72 -10.74
C PRO A 333 0.00 19.26 -11.14
N MET A 334 -0.75 18.34 -10.51
CA MET A 334 -0.67 16.89 -10.74
C MET A 334 -1.96 16.35 -11.39
N TRP A 335 -1.91 15.07 -11.77
CA TRP A 335 -3.08 14.34 -12.25
C TRP A 335 -4.16 14.28 -11.18
N GLY A 336 -5.38 14.64 -11.54
CA GLY A 336 -6.50 14.65 -10.59
C GLY A 336 -6.86 13.27 -10.02
N ALA A 337 -6.50 12.18 -10.72
CA ALA A 337 -6.66 10.81 -10.24
C ALA A 337 -5.58 10.41 -9.20
N PHE A 338 -4.46 11.14 -9.13
CA PHE A 338 -3.44 10.87 -8.12
C PHE A 338 -4.01 11.08 -6.71
N ALA A 339 -3.88 10.09 -5.86
CA ALA A 339 -4.44 10.04 -4.50
C ALA A 339 -5.94 10.41 -4.41
N GLY A 340 -6.71 10.35 -5.52
CA GLY A 340 -8.11 10.75 -5.56
C GLY A 340 -8.36 12.26 -5.40
N ALA A 341 -7.36 13.10 -5.65
CA ALA A 341 -7.36 14.54 -5.36
C ALA A 341 -8.55 15.28 -5.98
N ARG A 342 -8.86 15.00 -7.26
CA ARG A 342 -10.01 15.64 -7.94
C ARG A 342 -11.32 15.35 -7.24
N GLN A 343 -11.59 14.08 -7.00
CA GLN A 343 -12.84 13.64 -6.37
C GLN A 343 -12.96 14.19 -4.95
N PHE A 344 -11.88 14.13 -4.18
CA PHE A 344 -11.84 14.68 -2.83
C PHE A 344 -12.12 16.18 -2.82
N GLN A 345 -11.39 16.98 -3.60
CA GLN A 345 -11.55 18.43 -3.62
C GLN A 345 -12.92 18.85 -4.12
N GLN A 346 -13.45 18.22 -5.18
CA GLN A 346 -14.78 18.53 -5.69
C GLN A 346 -15.89 18.19 -4.68
N THR A 347 -15.76 17.07 -3.99
CA THR A 347 -16.77 16.66 -2.98
C THR A 347 -16.66 17.47 -1.68
N THR A 348 -15.51 18.11 -1.40
CA THR A 348 -15.36 19.05 -0.27
C THR A 348 -15.81 20.47 -0.59
N GLY A 349 -16.25 20.73 -1.83
CA GLY A 349 -16.86 22.01 -2.19
C GLY A 349 -16.11 22.84 -3.23
N ILE A 350 -15.02 22.33 -3.84
CA ILE A 350 -14.38 22.99 -4.98
C ILE A 350 -15.26 22.84 -6.23
N GLU A 351 -15.71 23.97 -6.80
CA GLU A 351 -16.60 23.98 -7.97
C GLU A 351 -15.86 23.67 -9.27
N ARG A 352 -14.65 24.19 -9.40
CA ARG A 352 -13.82 23.96 -10.59
C ARG A 352 -12.44 23.49 -10.22
N PHE A 353 -12.13 22.29 -10.66
CA PHE A 353 -10.82 21.67 -10.51
C PHE A 353 -10.11 21.69 -11.87
N GLN A 354 -8.98 22.36 -11.96
CA GLN A 354 -8.17 22.46 -13.17
C GLN A 354 -6.80 21.84 -12.92
N ILE A 355 -6.29 21.09 -13.91
CA ILE A 355 -4.94 20.56 -13.91
C ILE A 355 -4.03 21.59 -14.55
N GLY A 356 -2.94 21.96 -13.89
CA GLY A 356 -1.91 22.82 -14.44
C GLY A 356 -1.16 22.14 -15.61
N ARG A 357 -0.60 22.94 -16.54
CA ARG A 357 0.17 22.45 -17.70
C ARG A 357 1.59 21.94 -17.35
N ALA A 358 1.89 21.72 -16.09
CA ALA A 358 3.24 21.38 -15.65
C ALA A 358 3.77 20.03 -16.15
N HIS A 359 2.97 19.26 -16.89
CA HIS A 359 3.36 17.95 -17.42
C HIS A 359 2.87 17.81 -18.86
N VAL A 360 3.51 18.52 -19.74
CA VAL A 360 3.50 18.20 -21.17
C VAL A 360 4.84 17.62 -21.56
#